data_d8dd6467f82ab82a59fae5d2d2059240
#
_entry.id   d8dd6467f82ab82a59fae5d2d2059240
#
_cell.length_a   1.000
_cell.length_b   1.000
_cell.length_c   1.000
_cell.angle_alpha   90.00
_cell.angle_beta   90.00
_cell.angle_gamma   90.00
#
_symmetry.space_group_name_H-M   'P 1'
#
loop_
_entity.id
_entity.type
_entity.pdbx_description
1 polymer ?
#
loop_
_entity_poly.entity_id
_entity_poly.type
_entity_poly.pdbx_seq_one_letter_code
_entity_poly.pdbx_strand_id
1 'polypeptide(L)'
;MLEVLYYTAVANDAKSAVPRDAQTSHQQFDARPPDLSRWRRMQIPVIAWAVYWVMRLIGPTLRVEMVGVQNAVQIREAGEAAIGTFWHRCIFSAIWVWRKRGIVVLNTVNFDGQWTRRVIERLGFGTAQG
;
A
#
# COMPACT_ATOMS: atom_id res chain seq x y z
N MET A 1 -12.43 -4.25 9.25
CA MET A 1 -11.16 -4.72 8.74
C MET A 1 -10.22 -3.52 8.64
N LEU A 2 -9.15 -3.52 9.38
CA LEU A 2 -8.14 -2.46 9.40
C LEU A 2 -7.08 -2.80 8.34
N GLU A 3 -6.89 -1.96 7.36
CA GLU A 3 -5.72 -2.04 6.47
C GLU A 3 -4.60 -1.19 7.03
N VAL A 4 -3.40 -1.74 7.06
CA VAL A 4 -2.21 -1.11 7.62
C VAL A 4 -1.35 -0.58 6.48
N LEU A 5 -1.07 0.70 6.49
CA LEU A 5 -0.15 1.38 5.57
C LEU A 5 1.24 1.45 6.22
N TYR A 6 2.21 0.79 5.62
CA TYR A 6 3.62 0.94 6.02
C TYR A 6 4.27 2.06 5.22
N TYR A 7 4.78 3.04 5.93
CA TYR A 7 5.61 4.08 5.35
C TYR A 7 7.07 3.78 5.69
N THR A 8 7.82 3.29 4.72
CA THR A 8 9.26 3.13 4.83
C THR A 8 9.94 4.35 4.21
N ALA A 9 10.50 5.22 5.04
CA ALA A 9 11.53 6.12 4.57
C ALA A 9 12.78 5.29 4.31
N VAL A 10 13.13 5.08 3.05
CA VAL A 10 14.44 4.51 2.69
C VAL A 10 15.46 5.59 3.00
N ALA A 11 16.04 5.57 4.20
CA ALA A 11 17.32 6.17 4.46
C ALA A 11 18.38 5.32 3.74
N ASN A 12 18.88 5.78 2.62
CA ASN A 12 20.15 5.31 2.10
C ASN A 12 21.22 5.63 3.16
N ASP A 13 22.00 4.61 3.54
CA ASP A 13 23.11 4.62 4.50
C ASP A 13 22.76 4.36 5.98
N ALA A 14 22.37 3.13 6.26
CA ALA A 14 22.83 2.47 7.47
C ALA A 14 23.00 0.98 7.20
N LYS A 15 24.19 0.64 6.76
CA LYS A 15 24.73 -0.72 6.76
C LYS A 15 25.06 -1.12 8.21
N SER A 16 24.06 -1.11 9.07
CA SER A 16 24.14 -1.68 10.41
C SER A 16 23.67 -3.12 10.33
N ALA A 17 24.60 -4.01 10.60
CA ALA A 17 24.44 -5.45 10.59
C ALA A 17 23.21 -5.88 11.39
N VAL A 18 22.17 -6.27 10.69
CA VAL A 18 21.10 -7.11 11.24
C VAL A 18 21.78 -8.43 11.63
N PRO A 19 21.67 -8.89 12.89
CA PRO A 19 22.23 -10.17 13.29
C PRO A 19 21.75 -11.27 12.35
N ARG A 20 22.67 -12.09 11.85
CA ARG A 20 22.37 -13.18 10.90
C ARG A 20 21.37 -14.21 11.45
N ASP A 21 21.20 -14.25 12.73
CA ASP A 21 20.31 -15.17 13.45
C ASP A 21 18.82 -14.77 13.33
N ALA A 22 18.52 -13.52 12.98
CA ALA A 22 17.17 -13.06 12.69
C ALA A 22 16.66 -13.50 11.29
N GLN A 23 17.55 -14.02 10.46
CA GLN A 23 17.20 -14.45 9.10
C GLN A 23 16.59 -15.85 9.00
N THR A 24 16.62 -16.63 10.07
CA THR A 24 16.16 -18.04 10.05
C THR A 24 14.71 -18.24 10.49
N SER A 25 14.03 -17.23 10.96
CA SER A 25 12.60 -17.30 11.30
C SER A 25 11.70 -16.60 10.26
N HIS A 26 12.14 -16.52 9.01
CA HIS A 26 11.21 -16.31 7.92
C HIS A 26 10.32 -17.56 7.85
N GLN A 27 9.27 -17.61 8.68
CA GLN A 27 8.09 -18.33 8.29
C GLN A 27 7.76 -17.76 6.91
N GLN A 28 8.14 -18.51 5.90
CA GLN A 28 7.73 -18.28 4.53
C GLN A 28 6.21 -18.32 4.56
N PHE A 29 5.60 -17.15 4.78
CA PHE A 29 4.18 -16.99 4.48
C PHE A 29 4.08 -17.32 3.00
N ASP A 30 3.65 -18.54 2.72
CA ASP A 30 3.48 -19.04 1.38
C ASP A 30 2.27 -18.30 0.78
N ALA A 31 2.53 -17.04 0.39
CA ALA A 31 1.58 -16.16 -0.24
C ALA A 31 1.31 -16.63 -1.68
N ARG A 32 1.00 -17.94 -1.82
CA ARG A 32 0.59 -18.47 -3.12
C ARG A 32 -0.71 -17.80 -3.53
N PRO A 33 -0.73 -17.16 -4.70
CA PRO A 33 -1.99 -16.64 -5.21
C PRO A 33 -2.97 -17.83 -5.34
N PRO A 34 -4.23 -17.68 -4.88
CA PRO A 34 -5.23 -18.72 -5.01
C PRO A 34 -5.40 -19.10 -6.48
N ASP A 35 -5.67 -20.37 -6.74
CA ASP A 35 -5.97 -20.86 -8.08
C ASP A 35 -7.26 -20.21 -8.59
N LEU A 36 -7.06 -19.09 -9.26
CA LEU A 36 -8.15 -18.33 -9.87
C LEU A 36 -8.52 -18.96 -11.21
N SER A 37 -9.80 -19.18 -11.44
CA SER A 37 -10.32 -19.62 -12.74
C SER A 37 -9.86 -18.62 -13.84
N ARG A 38 -9.71 -19.10 -15.08
CA ARG A 38 -9.29 -18.26 -16.22
C ARG A 38 -10.16 -17.03 -16.38
N TRP A 39 -11.46 -17.17 -16.13
CA TRP A 39 -12.42 -16.07 -16.16
C TRP A 39 -12.12 -14.97 -15.13
N ARG A 40 -11.85 -15.34 -13.88
CA ARG A 40 -11.47 -14.40 -12.83
C ARG A 40 -10.15 -13.70 -13.12
N ARG A 41 -9.18 -14.40 -13.69
CA ARG A 41 -7.91 -13.78 -14.11
C ARG A 41 -8.11 -12.70 -15.18
N MET A 42 -9.04 -12.89 -16.11
CA MET A 42 -9.37 -11.89 -17.14
C MET A 42 -10.10 -10.67 -16.58
N GLN A 43 -10.87 -10.82 -15.51
CA GLN A 43 -11.57 -9.72 -14.86
C GLN A 43 -10.64 -8.75 -14.11
N ILE A 44 -9.52 -9.25 -13.55
CA ILE A 44 -8.58 -8.45 -12.76
C ILE A 44 -8.11 -7.19 -13.49
N PRO A 45 -7.58 -7.24 -14.72
CA PRO A 45 -7.11 -6.02 -15.40
C PRO A 45 -8.26 -5.06 -15.75
N VAL A 46 -9.43 -5.58 -16.07
CA VAL A 46 -10.61 -4.77 -16.42
C VAL A 46 -11.11 -4.01 -15.19
N ILE A 47 -11.28 -4.69 -14.07
CA ILE A 47 -11.69 -4.08 -12.81
C ILE A 47 -10.65 -3.04 -12.36
N ALA A 48 -9.38 -3.40 -12.39
CA ALA A 48 -8.31 -2.49 -12.01
C ALA A 48 -8.26 -1.23 -12.89
N TRP A 49 -8.50 -1.38 -14.19
CA TRP A 49 -8.57 -0.25 -15.12
C TRP A 49 -9.77 0.65 -14.82
N ALA A 50 -10.95 0.07 -14.63
CA ALA A 50 -12.16 0.81 -14.33
C ALA A 50 -12.04 1.59 -13.00
N VAL A 51 -11.58 0.92 -11.94
CA VAL A 51 -11.39 1.54 -10.62
C VAL A 51 -10.33 2.65 -10.69
N TYR A 52 -9.23 2.43 -11.41
CA TYR A 52 -8.20 3.47 -11.60
C TYR A 52 -8.78 4.73 -12.24
N TRP A 53 -9.58 4.60 -13.29
CA TRP A 53 -10.20 5.75 -13.96
C TRP A 53 -11.24 6.44 -13.08
N VAL A 54 -12.05 5.68 -12.35
CA VAL A 54 -12.97 6.25 -11.36
C VAL A 54 -12.20 7.10 -10.34
N MET A 55 -11.09 6.59 -9.82
CA MET A 55 -10.22 7.33 -8.92
C MET A 55 -9.63 8.59 -9.56
N ARG A 56 -9.25 8.53 -10.83
CA ARG A 56 -8.72 9.67 -11.58
C ARG A 56 -9.76 10.77 -11.83
N LEU A 57 -11.02 10.40 -11.99
CA LEU A 57 -12.12 11.33 -12.20
C LEU A 57 -12.62 11.95 -10.89
N ILE A 58 -12.81 11.12 -9.85
CA ILE A 58 -13.36 11.58 -8.57
C ILE A 58 -12.30 12.24 -7.70
N GLY A 59 -11.07 11.73 -7.72
CA GLY A 59 -9.99 12.21 -6.85
C GLY A 59 -9.77 13.72 -6.87
N PRO A 60 -9.71 14.39 -8.04
CA PRO A 60 -9.53 15.84 -8.10
C PRO A 60 -10.71 16.64 -7.51
N THR A 61 -11.88 16.04 -7.40
CA THR A 61 -13.08 16.70 -6.83
C THR A 61 -13.11 16.66 -5.30
N LEU A 62 -12.26 15.80 -4.70
CA LEU A 62 -12.17 15.68 -3.25
C LEU A 62 -11.50 16.92 -2.65
N ARG A 63 -12.21 17.59 -1.79
CA ARG A 63 -11.64 18.64 -0.92
C ARG A 63 -11.20 17.98 0.38
N VAL A 64 -9.89 17.85 0.56
CA VAL A 64 -9.31 17.18 1.72
C VAL A 64 -8.59 18.19 2.58
N GLU A 65 -9.05 18.36 3.81
CA GLU A 65 -8.36 19.10 4.85
C GLU A 65 -7.54 18.11 5.69
N MET A 66 -6.26 18.37 5.82
CA MET A 66 -5.35 17.54 6.60
C MET A 66 -5.00 18.24 7.90
N VAL A 67 -5.46 17.70 9.02
CA VAL A 67 -5.15 18.19 10.36
C VAL A 67 -4.01 17.36 10.95
N GLY A 68 -3.03 18.02 11.59
CA GLY A 68 -1.93 17.32 12.27
C GLY A 68 -0.82 16.77 11.35
N VAL A 69 -0.71 17.25 10.12
CA VAL A 69 0.32 16.80 9.16
C VAL A 69 1.74 17.02 9.70
N GLN A 70 1.94 18.03 10.54
CA GLN A 70 3.22 18.34 11.16
C GLN A 70 3.80 17.16 11.94
N ASN A 71 2.96 16.31 12.56
CA ASN A 71 3.41 15.12 13.29
C ASN A 71 4.04 14.09 12.34
N ALA A 72 3.44 13.90 11.16
CA ALA A 72 3.98 12.98 10.15
C ALA A 72 5.26 13.53 9.51
N VAL A 73 5.36 14.84 9.37
CA VAL A 73 6.58 15.50 8.85
C VAL A 73 7.73 15.33 9.84
N GLN A 74 7.49 15.57 11.13
CA GLN A 74 8.51 15.41 12.18
C GLN A 74 9.09 13.98 12.24
N ILE A 75 8.24 12.95 12.17
CA ILE A 75 8.67 11.55 12.14
C ILE A 75 9.57 11.29 10.92
N ARG A 76 9.19 11.83 9.77
CA ARG A 76 9.98 11.71 8.54
C ARG A 76 11.32 12.42 8.62
N GLU A 77 11.36 13.62 9.18
CA GLU A 77 12.58 14.41 9.36
C GLU A 77 13.53 13.77 10.37
N ALA A 78 12.99 13.05 11.36
CA ALA A 78 13.77 12.25 12.29
C ALA A 78 14.35 10.98 11.65
N GLY A 79 14.01 10.67 10.39
CA GLY A 79 14.46 9.45 9.70
C GLY A 79 13.80 8.17 10.22
N GLU A 80 12.72 8.30 10.99
CA GLU A 80 11.99 7.17 11.55
C GLU A 80 10.99 6.60 10.56
N ALA A 81 10.75 5.29 10.67
CA ALA A 81 9.70 4.61 9.91
C ALA A 81 8.36 4.73 10.65
N ALA A 82 7.33 5.15 9.94
CA ALA A 82 5.98 5.26 10.49
C ALA A 82 5.05 4.22 9.87
N ILE A 83 4.16 3.67 10.71
CA ILE A 83 3.05 2.82 10.27
C ILE A 83 1.79 3.65 10.32
N GLY A 84 1.20 3.91 9.14
CA GLY A 84 -0.07 4.60 9.03
C GLY A 84 -1.24 3.61 9.03
N THR A 85 -2.26 3.89 9.80
CA THR A 85 -3.51 3.12 9.81
C THR A 85 -4.70 4.04 9.50
N PHE A 86 -5.70 3.50 8.83
CA PHE A 86 -6.92 4.25 8.53
C PHE A 86 -8.15 3.33 8.49
N TRP A 87 -9.32 3.95 8.61
CA TRP A 87 -10.56 3.20 8.49
C TRP A 87 -10.79 2.78 7.04
N HIS A 88 -11.20 1.54 6.82
CA HIS A 88 -11.43 0.98 5.48
C HIS A 88 -12.37 1.84 4.63
N ARG A 89 -13.39 2.46 5.22
CA ARG A 89 -14.30 3.38 4.52
C ARG A 89 -13.62 4.61 3.92
N CYS A 90 -12.42 4.97 4.42
CA CYS A 90 -11.65 6.12 3.95
C CYS A 90 -10.60 5.74 2.89
N ILE A 91 -10.59 4.49 2.41
CA ILE A 91 -9.57 3.97 1.51
C ILE A 91 -9.42 4.81 0.24
N PHE A 92 -10.52 5.24 -0.38
CA PHE A 92 -10.48 6.03 -1.61
C PHE A 92 -9.83 7.40 -1.41
N SER A 93 -10.22 8.12 -0.35
CA SER A 93 -9.61 9.41 -0.02
C SER A 93 -8.16 9.26 0.42
N ALA A 94 -7.84 8.26 1.25
CA ALA A 94 -6.49 7.99 1.69
C ALA A 94 -5.55 7.69 0.51
N ILE A 95 -5.94 6.77 -0.39
CA ILE A 95 -5.15 6.43 -1.57
C ILE A 95 -4.96 7.65 -2.48
N TRP A 96 -5.97 8.48 -2.65
CA TRP A 96 -5.85 9.67 -3.49
C TRP A 96 -4.90 10.70 -2.91
N VAL A 97 -5.00 10.99 -1.61
CA VAL A 97 -4.20 12.00 -0.92
C VAL A 97 -2.74 11.59 -0.80
N TRP A 98 -2.49 10.32 -0.48
CA TRP A 98 -1.16 9.81 -0.18
C TRP A 98 -0.43 9.20 -1.38
N ARG A 99 -1.01 9.30 -2.61
CA ARG A 99 -0.36 8.78 -3.82
C ARG A 99 1.01 9.41 -4.08
N LYS A 100 1.90 8.64 -4.71
CA LYS A 100 3.26 9.09 -5.12
C LYS A 100 4.13 9.59 -3.96
N ARG A 101 3.96 9.07 -2.77
CA ARG A 101 4.75 9.45 -1.58
C ARG A 101 5.68 8.35 -1.08
N GLY A 102 5.92 7.30 -1.87
CA GLY A 102 6.80 6.19 -1.49
C GLY A 102 6.23 5.28 -0.39
N ILE A 103 4.93 5.27 -0.22
CA ILE A 103 4.25 4.43 0.79
C ILE A 103 4.11 3.03 0.26
N VAL A 104 4.37 2.03 1.12
CA VAL A 104 4.13 0.61 0.84
C VAL A 104 2.85 0.18 1.55
N VAL A 105 1.91 -0.40 0.80
CA VAL A 105 0.63 -0.90 1.31
C VAL A 105 0.70 -2.40 1.47
N LEU A 106 0.32 -2.91 2.65
CA LEU A 106 0.15 -4.34 2.87
C LEU A 106 -1.18 -4.77 2.24
N ASN A 107 -1.13 -5.76 1.36
CA ASN A 107 -2.29 -6.24 0.62
C ASN A 107 -2.40 -7.76 0.69
N THR A 108 -3.60 -8.28 0.52
CA THR A 108 -3.87 -9.73 0.50
C THR A 108 -3.59 -10.34 -0.86
N VAL A 109 -3.40 -11.68 -0.89
CA VAL A 109 -3.16 -12.43 -2.13
C VAL A 109 -4.43 -12.91 -2.83
N ASN A 110 -5.61 -12.72 -2.21
CA ASN A 110 -6.89 -13.14 -2.77
C ASN A 110 -7.27 -12.37 -4.06
N PHE A 111 -8.42 -12.71 -4.64
CA PHE A 111 -8.89 -12.07 -5.88
C PHE A 111 -8.98 -10.53 -5.75
N ASP A 112 -9.51 -10.05 -4.62
CA ASP A 112 -9.66 -8.61 -4.38
C ASP A 112 -8.30 -7.93 -4.24
N GLY A 113 -7.36 -8.58 -3.55
CA GLY A 113 -5.99 -8.10 -3.44
C GLY A 113 -5.27 -8.00 -4.79
N GLN A 114 -5.56 -8.89 -5.74
CA GLN A 114 -4.88 -8.86 -7.05
C GLN A 114 -5.27 -7.64 -7.90
N TRP A 115 -6.54 -7.28 -7.98
CA TRP A 115 -6.92 -6.08 -8.74
C TRP A 115 -6.63 -4.79 -7.97
N THR A 116 -6.80 -4.79 -6.64
CA THR A 116 -6.45 -3.65 -5.77
C THR A 116 -4.97 -3.32 -5.90
N ARG A 117 -4.09 -4.32 -5.84
CA ARG A 117 -2.66 -4.15 -6.06
C ARG A 117 -2.36 -3.37 -7.34
N ARG A 118 -2.95 -3.77 -8.46
CA ARG A 118 -2.73 -3.09 -9.75
C ARG A 118 -3.19 -1.63 -9.75
N VAL A 119 -4.27 -1.32 -9.02
CA VAL A 119 -4.75 0.06 -8.88
C VAL A 119 -3.77 0.90 -8.08
N ILE A 120 -3.37 0.43 -6.89
CA ILE A 120 -2.50 1.18 -5.99
C ILE A 120 -1.09 1.36 -6.55
N GLU A 121 -0.54 0.35 -7.24
CA GLU A 121 0.74 0.46 -7.94
C GLU A 121 0.70 1.53 -9.05
N ARG A 122 -0.39 1.60 -9.83
CA ARG A 122 -0.59 2.66 -10.85
C ARG A 122 -0.74 4.04 -10.24
N LEU A 123 -1.21 4.13 -9.02
CA LEU A 123 -1.30 5.39 -8.26
C LEU A 123 0.01 5.78 -7.57
N GLY A 124 1.05 4.95 -7.69
CA GLY A 124 2.41 5.25 -7.23
C GLY A 124 2.69 4.81 -5.80
N PHE A 125 2.04 3.75 -5.34
CA PHE A 125 2.37 3.05 -4.09
C PHE A 125 3.24 1.83 -4.37
N GLY A 126 4.07 1.45 -3.40
CA GLY A 126 4.61 0.11 -3.32
C GLY A 126 3.58 -0.86 -2.72
N THR A 127 3.74 -2.16 -2.95
CA THR A 127 2.87 -3.19 -2.37
C THR A 127 3.68 -4.32 -1.77
N ALA A 128 3.27 -4.77 -0.59
CA ALA A 128 3.69 -6.01 0.01
C ALA A 128 2.48 -6.93 0.15
N GLN A 129 2.64 -8.21 -0.13
CA GLN A 129 1.58 -9.21 -0.05
C GLN A 129 1.93 -10.24 1.02
N GLY A 130 0.98 -10.54 1.87
CA GLY A 130 1.06 -11.54 2.93
C GLY A 130 -0.25 -12.31 3.10
#